data_14bdb43e6ce5429c927c706915486f7c
#
_entry.id   14bdb43e6ce5429c927c706915486f7c
#
_cell.length_a   1.000
_cell.length_b   1.000
_cell.length_c   1.000
_cell.angle_alpha   90.00
_cell.angle_beta   90.00
_cell.angle_gamma   90.00
#
_symmetry.space_group_name_H-M   'P 1'
#
loop_
_entity.id
_entity.type
_entity.pdbx_description
1 polymer ?
#
loop_
_entity_poly.entity_id
_entity_poly.type
_entity_poly.pdbx_seq_one_letter_code
_entity_poly.pdbx_strand_id
1 'polypeptide(L)'
;MTKAKIKTPKEKPQEVLLLAERIKQLRKERGYSSQETFAYDNDYTLSYYSRLERGEDIRFTSLVKVCKALNVDLNTFFSQGF
;
A
#
# COMPACT_ATOMS: atom_id res chain seq x y z
N MET A 1 23.09 -15.99 13.33
CA MET A 1 22.58 -16.01 13.02
C MET A 1 21.82 -16.35 12.56
N THR A 2 21.39 -16.21 12.46
CA THR A 2 20.63 -16.48 12.05
C THR A 2 19.95 -16.66 11.52
N LYS A 3 19.62 -16.72 11.44
CA LYS A 3 19.00 -16.92 10.90
C LYS A 3 18.29 -17.00 10.33
N ALA A 4 19.09 -17.00 10.37
CA ALA A 4 17.91 -16.58 9.70
C ALA A 4 16.95 -17.63 9.33
N LYS A 5 15.89 -17.53 9.85
CA LYS A 5 14.83 -18.38 9.50
C LYS A 5 14.35 -18.14 8.09
N ILE A 6 14.21 -19.17 7.33
CA ILE A 6 13.72 -19.03 5.98
C ILE A 6 12.22 -18.95 5.99
N LYS A 7 11.69 -17.90 5.44
CA LYS A 7 10.27 -17.74 5.34
C LYS A 7 9.73 -18.43 4.12
N THR A 8 8.54 -18.94 4.20
CA THR A 8 7.91 -19.49 3.03
C THR A 8 7.54 -18.36 2.08
N PRO A 9 7.44 -18.63 0.78
CA PRO A 9 7.07 -17.58 -0.17
C PRO A 9 5.71 -16.96 0.12
N LYS A 10 4.86 -17.66 0.85
CA LYS A 10 3.53 -17.14 1.14
C LYS A 10 3.52 -16.16 2.29
N GLU A 11 4.53 -16.22 3.13
CA GLU A 11 4.57 -15.33 4.28
C GLU A 11 5.01 -13.96 3.84
N LYS A 12 4.38 -12.96 4.41
CA LYS A 12 4.70 -11.57 4.12
C LYS A 12 5.26 -10.93 5.36
N PRO A 13 6.29 -10.10 5.22
CA PRO A 13 6.73 -9.32 6.36
C PRO A 13 5.60 -8.46 6.88
N GLN A 14 5.57 -8.26 8.18
CA GLN A 14 4.52 -7.46 8.77
C GLN A 14 4.50 -6.06 8.18
N GLU A 15 5.66 -5.51 7.89
CA GLU A 15 5.75 -4.17 7.35
C GLU A 15 5.04 -4.03 6.02
N VAL A 16 5.04 -5.08 5.20
CA VAL A 16 4.31 -5.06 3.93
C VAL A 16 2.82 -4.98 4.17
N LEU A 17 2.33 -5.71 5.17
CA LEU A 17 0.91 -5.68 5.50
C LEU A 17 0.52 -4.33 6.09
N LEU A 18 1.38 -3.77 6.92
CA LEU A 18 1.12 -2.44 7.50
C LEU A 18 1.08 -1.38 6.41
N LEU A 19 1.95 -1.51 5.43
CA LEU A 19 1.97 -0.56 4.32
C LEU A 19 0.65 -0.62 3.55
N ALA A 20 0.17 -1.83 3.28
CA ALA A 20 -1.10 -2.00 2.58
C ALA A 20 -2.26 -1.39 3.36
N GLU A 21 -2.28 -1.59 4.67
CA GLU A 21 -3.31 -1.02 5.53
C GLU A 21 -3.23 0.51 5.53
N ARG A 22 -2.02 1.05 5.51
CA ARG A 22 -1.87 2.50 5.48
C ARG A 22 -2.42 3.08 4.20
N ILE A 23 -2.16 2.42 3.07
CA ILE A 23 -2.72 2.87 1.78
C ILE A 23 -4.25 2.88 1.86
N LYS A 24 -4.82 1.80 2.37
CA LYS A 24 -6.26 1.69 2.48
C LYS A 24 -6.84 2.78 3.39
N GLN A 25 -6.19 3.02 4.52
CA GLN A 25 -6.62 4.04 5.45
C GLN A 25 -6.64 5.42 4.79
N LEU A 26 -5.56 5.75 4.09
CA LEU A 26 -5.46 7.06 3.45
C LEU A 26 -6.48 7.20 2.32
N ARG A 27 -6.75 6.12 1.59
CA ARG A 27 -7.80 6.16 0.57
C ARG A 27 -9.13 6.54 1.19
N LYS A 28 -9.48 5.90 2.30
CA LYS A 28 -10.74 6.19 2.97
C LYS A 28 -10.78 7.61 3.51
N GLU A 29 -9.66 8.08 4.05
CA GLU A 29 -9.58 9.44 4.57
C GLU A 29 -9.75 10.49 3.48
N ARG A 30 -9.41 10.13 2.24
CA ARG A 30 -9.61 11.02 1.10
C ARG A 30 -11.04 10.97 0.57
N GLY A 31 -11.92 10.20 1.21
CA GLY A 31 -13.30 10.12 0.81
C GLY A 31 -13.64 9.03 -0.17
N TYR A 32 -12.68 8.16 -0.49
CA TYR A 32 -12.94 7.06 -1.42
C TYR A 32 -13.32 5.82 -0.64
N SER A 33 -14.61 5.53 -0.59
CA SER A 33 -15.08 4.36 0.12
C SER A 33 -14.79 3.05 -0.62
N SER A 34 -14.56 3.11 -1.93
CA SER A 34 -14.30 1.91 -2.70
C SER A 34 -12.97 2.01 -3.43
N GLN A 35 -12.36 0.83 -3.65
CA GLN A 35 -11.14 0.77 -4.45
C GLN A 35 -11.41 1.16 -5.89
N GLU A 36 -12.59 0.80 -6.40
CA GLU A 36 -12.93 1.08 -7.79
C GLU A 36 -12.89 2.56 -8.11
N THR A 37 -13.52 3.36 -7.26
CA THR A 37 -13.59 4.78 -7.50
C THR A 37 -12.21 5.42 -7.45
N PHE A 38 -11.41 5.01 -6.47
CA PHE A 38 -10.06 5.54 -6.34
C PHE A 38 -9.22 5.16 -7.56
N ALA A 39 -9.29 3.90 -7.97
CA ALA A 39 -8.53 3.44 -9.12
C ALA A 39 -8.93 4.19 -10.38
N TYR A 40 -10.23 4.35 -10.58
CA TYR A 40 -10.71 5.05 -11.76
C TYR A 40 -10.20 6.49 -11.81
N ASP A 41 -10.30 7.19 -10.69
CA ASP A 41 -9.92 8.60 -10.65
C ASP A 41 -8.41 8.80 -10.80
N ASN A 42 -7.62 7.79 -10.51
CA ASN A 42 -6.17 7.92 -10.50
C ASN A 42 -5.46 7.08 -11.55
N ASP A 43 -6.20 6.64 -12.56
CA ASP A 43 -5.65 5.91 -13.72
C ASP A 43 -5.00 4.59 -13.34
N TYR A 44 -5.54 3.92 -12.35
CA TYR A 44 -5.16 2.56 -12.00
C TYR A 44 -6.20 1.60 -12.55
N THR A 45 -5.77 0.40 -12.92
CA THR A 45 -6.75 -0.67 -13.08
C THR A 45 -7.14 -1.13 -11.69
N LEU A 46 -8.39 -1.57 -11.56
CA LEU A 46 -8.83 -2.09 -10.27
C LEU A 46 -7.98 -3.29 -9.84
N SER A 47 -7.68 -4.16 -10.80
CA SER A 47 -6.88 -5.34 -10.52
C SER A 47 -5.53 -4.98 -9.92
N TYR A 48 -4.84 -4.02 -10.52
CA TYR A 48 -3.53 -3.62 -9.99
C TYR A 48 -3.67 -2.93 -8.64
N TYR A 49 -4.61 -1.99 -8.53
CA TYR A 49 -4.74 -1.24 -7.29
C TYR A 49 -5.12 -2.14 -6.12
N SER A 50 -6.03 -3.10 -6.35
CA SER A 50 -6.43 -3.96 -5.25
C SER A 50 -5.29 -4.82 -4.73
N ARG A 51 -4.30 -5.12 -5.59
CA ARG A 51 -3.12 -5.85 -5.12
C ARG A 51 -2.29 -5.00 -4.16
N LEU A 52 -2.27 -3.70 -4.37
CA LEU A 52 -1.56 -2.82 -3.43
C LEU A 52 -2.17 -2.90 -2.04
N GLU A 53 -3.48 -2.98 -1.94
CA GLU A 53 -4.16 -3.04 -0.65
C GLU A 53 -4.21 -4.46 -0.06
N ARG A 54 -3.81 -5.47 -0.84
CA ARG A 54 -3.75 -6.84 -0.32
C ARG A 54 -2.42 -7.17 0.31
N GLY A 55 -1.46 -6.27 0.23
CA GLY A 55 -0.16 -6.51 0.83
C GLY A 55 0.79 -7.26 -0.07
N GLU A 56 0.65 -7.10 -1.38
CA GLU A 56 1.67 -7.61 -2.28
C GLU A 56 2.85 -6.65 -2.28
N ASP A 57 4.01 -7.19 -2.56
CA ASP A 57 5.23 -6.39 -2.55
C ASP A 57 5.10 -5.26 -3.56
N ILE A 58 5.57 -4.09 -3.18
CA ILE A 58 5.43 -2.90 -3.99
C ILE A 58 6.80 -2.28 -4.20
N ARG A 59 7.07 -1.85 -5.41
CA ARG A 59 8.30 -1.13 -5.68
C ARG A 59 8.23 0.25 -5.06
N PHE A 60 9.39 0.75 -4.66
CA PHE A 60 9.42 2.08 -4.07
C PHE A 60 8.86 3.15 -5.01
N THR A 61 9.16 3.05 -6.31
CA THR A 61 8.61 4.01 -7.26
C THR A 61 7.09 3.95 -7.33
N SER A 62 6.53 2.75 -7.17
CA SER A 62 5.08 2.61 -7.14
C SER A 62 4.50 3.19 -5.86
N LEU A 63 5.21 3.05 -4.76
CA LEU A 63 4.78 3.68 -3.50
C LEU A 63 4.77 5.19 -3.63
N VAL A 64 5.81 5.76 -4.23
CA VAL A 64 5.86 7.21 -4.45
C VAL A 64 4.65 7.65 -5.28
N LYS A 65 4.31 6.87 -6.31
CA LYS A 65 3.19 7.21 -7.16
C LYS A 65 1.87 7.17 -6.42
N VAL A 66 1.67 6.15 -5.58
CA VAL A 66 0.40 6.05 -4.85
C VAL A 66 0.31 7.13 -3.78
N CYS A 67 1.43 7.52 -3.18
CA CYS A 67 1.42 8.63 -2.24
C CYS A 67 0.99 9.92 -2.91
N LYS A 68 1.44 10.16 -4.13
CA LYS A 68 1.00 11.33 -4.88
C LYS A 68 -0.48 11.28 -5.17
N ALA A 69 -0.99 10.12 -5.53
CA ALA A 69 -2.42 9.95 -5.76
C ALA A 69 -3.22 10.20 -4.48
N LEU A 70 -2.65 9.85 -3.35
CA LEU A 70 -3.28 10.07 -2.04
C LEU A 70 -3.02 11.47 -1.51
N ASN A 71 -2.21 12.25 -2.20
CA ASN A 71 -1.87 13.61 -1.83
C ASN A 71 -1.18 13.68 -0.46
N VAL A 72 -0.24 12.76 -0.23
CA VAL A 72 0.60 12.77 0.97
C VAL A 72 2.04 12.61 0.56
N ASP A 73 2.96 13.14 1.36
CA ASP A 73 4.37 12.87 1.13
C ASP A 73 4.78 11.62 1.90
N LEU A 74 5.99 11.15 1.65
CA LEU A 74 6.46 9.92 2.29
C LEU A 74 6.54 10.06 3.80
N ASN A 75 6.94 11.24 4.27
CA ASN A 75 7.04 11.46 5.70
C ASN A 75 5.68 11.29 6.37
N THR A 76 4.67 11.91 5.80
CA THR A 76 3.31 11.79 6.32
C THR A 76 2.80 10.36 6.21
N PHE A 77 3.12 9.72 5.08
CA PHE A 77 2.68 8.34 4.87
C PHE A 77 3.17 7.44 6.00
N PHE A 78 4.45 7.55 6.35
CA PHE A 78 5.04 6.68 7.36
C PHE A 78 4.91 7.18 8.79
N SER A 79 4.21 8.29 8.99
CA SER A 79 4.08 8.85 10.34
C SER A 79 3.11 8.09 11.22
N GLN A 80 2.28 7.25 10.65
CA GLN A 80 1.30 6.46 11.39
C GLN A 80 1.24 5.06 10.81
N GLY A 81 0.81 4.13 11.66
CA GLY A 81 0.56 2.76 11.20
C GLY A 81 1.78 1.85 11.22
N PHE A 82 2.90 2.36 11.67
CA PHE A 82 4.15 1.56 11.67
C PHE A 82 4.85 1.48 13.01
#